data_efd353e46c6ad743eeec5de317e3ca57
#
_entry.id   efd353e46c6ad743eeec5de317e3ca57
#
_cell.length_a   1.000
_cell.length_b   1.000
_cell.length_c   1.000
_cell.angle_alpha   90.00
_cell.angle_beta   90.00
_cell.angle_gamma   90.00
#
_symmetry.space_group_name_H-M   'P 1'
#
loop_
_entity.id
_entity.type
_entity.pdbx_description
1 polymer ?
#
loop_
_entity_poly.entity_id
_entity_poly.type
_entity_poly.pdbx_seq_one_letter_code
_entity_poly.pdbx_strand_id
1 'polypeptide(L)'
;MKRTKMAIAALCALAFASSAFATIQPTRVGPVSQYGALQSGKNSAGEGRIYGSVQGVKDGAEVQVRGMSLTWSQYWPYGSSFYGSSFIDTLVGSWNVELVRSAMGVVPPWGHGSYMTRPEYFESQMDTVVQAAIQNDVYVLIDWHSEGGYYNCIHKGTKPTYEFNDNKTCFTANDAAAFFGRMAERYGKYPHVIFEIYNEPVSESWADLKAYADTVISAIRKHSKNLVIVGTPMWSSMAGDAVAAPVQDDNVAYTYHFYANLHQTSSHLSSSNKAMEAGLSVFVTEWGGIDEIFTKEAHKTELEKFLAWTNEKKISCAKWDVEKPFLENNDVDNYIKENILPAKTTYQKNLNWETEISDKLPNLITYGAGTDIPGKWSSTSDIDDYGDEQGDKGNSTFTDNSTETTVKMDNMKLDTVGTGFDYAPYIRAEYAFDGAPDLSKCKMVSYRYKGANHQFILYYDWNASIDVFGEGAWDYPFVEMPYAPEWETVYVDLGWMMSNGWQAALPLTPVLSAATAFRFNVTNDFFDTSLWVENIKCIESVEGYTPVKIPTNTDAVQTQIAKANYRINTNGLNIVATGIKNGTHYSLLNILGQTLRSGTANASSIKLSAPQAGRYILRIGNSVHPISIK
;
A
#
# COMPACT_ATOMS: atom_id res chain seq x y z
N MET A 1 -77.10 27.10 13.03
CA MET A 1 -75.89 27.19 12.20
C MET A 1 -74.71 26.64 12.99
N LYS A 2 -74.38 25.36 12.76
CA LYS A 2 -73.25 24.69 13.41
C LYS A 2 -72.07 24.72 12.45
N ARG A 3 -70.96 25.31 12.84
CA ARG A 3 -69.68 25.26 12.09
C ARG A 3 -68.91 24.05 12.50
N THR A 4 -68.75 23.11 11.62
CA THR A 4 -67.90 21.92 11.72
C THR A 4 -66.48 22.34 11.48
N LYS A 5 -65.58 22.13 12.45
CA LYS A 5 -64.12 22.27 12.28
C LYS A 5 -63.58 20.95 11.74
N MET A 6 -63.07 20.97 10.51
CA MET A 6 -62.23 19.89 9.98
C MET A 6 -60.82 20.03 10.53
N ALA A 7 -60.36 19.03 11.24
CA ALA A 7 -58.99 18.88 11.65
C ALA A 7 -58.23 18.10 10.54
N ILE A 8 -57.26 18.74 9.92
CA ILE A 8 -56.35 18.12 8.98
C ILE A 8 -55.22 17.52 9.84
N ALA A 9 -55.18 16.19 9.94
CA ALA A 9 -54.04 15.47 10.49
C ALA A 9 -52.99 15.32 9.38
N ALA A 10 -51.90 16.08 9.50
CA ALA A 10 -50.73 15.89 8.64
C ALA A 10 -49.99 14.63 9.13
N LEU A 11 -50.08 13.53 8.40
CA LEU A 11 -49.21 12.37 8.54
C LEU A 11 -47.83 12.76 8.00
N CYS A 12 -46.86 13.05 8.86
CA CYS A 12 -45.46 13.02 8.50
C CYS A 12 -45.05 11.55 8.31
N ALA A 13 -45.07 11.08 7.08
CA ALA A 13 -44.39 9.86 6.71
C ALA A 13 -42.87 10.15 6.76
N LEU A 14 -42.21 9.72 7.85
CA LEU A 14 -40.78 9.57 7.85
C LEU A 14 -40.44 8.45 6.84
N ALA A 15 -40.06 8.86 5.64
CA ALA A 15 -39.35 7.98 4.74
C ALA A 15 -37.99 7.70 5.37
N PHE A 16 -37.85 6.56 6.05
CA PHE A 16 -36.55 5.96 6.22
C PHE A 16 -36.06 5.61 4.81
N ALA A 17 -35.25 6.49 4.25
CA ALA A 17 -34.40 6.09 3.15
C ALA A 17 -33.46 5.02 3.71
N SER A 18 -33.78 3.75 3.48
CA SER A 18 -32.80 2.70 3.59
C SER A 18 -31.69 3.11 2.64
N SER A 19 -30.54 3.51 3.17
CA SER A 19 -29.32 3.64 2.41
C SER A 19 -29.05 2.24 1.82
N ALA A 20 -29.43 2.06 0.55
CA ALA A 20 -29.01 0.90 -0.18
C ALA A 20 -27.48 1.01 -0.24
N PHE A 21 -26.79 0.10 0.43
CA PHE A 21 -25.35 0.01 0.37
C PHE A 21 -24.94 -0.08 -1.09
N ALA A 22 -24.06 0.84 -1.53
CA ALA A 22 -23.62 0.87 -2.90
C ALA A 22 -22.78 -0.40 -3.16
N THR A 23 -23.34 -1.35 -3.91
CA THR A 23 -22.57 -2.46 -4.45
C THR A 23 -21.62 -1.91 -5.51
N ILE A 24 -20.41 -2.48 -5.61
CA ILE A 24 -19.52 -2.15 -6.72
C ILE A 24 -20.22 -2.57 -8.01
N GLN A 25 -20.38 -1.62 -8.91
CA GLN A 25 -21.00 -1.86 -10.21
C GLN A 25 -19.91 -1.92 -11.27
N PRO A 26 -19.94 -2.91 -12.18
CA PRO A 26 -19.00 -2.97 -13.28
C PRO A 26 -19.28 -1.83 -14.27
N THR A 27 -18.24 -1.19 -14.74
CA THR A 27 -18.32 -0.13 -15.76
C THR A 27 -18.20 -0.68 -17.18
N ARG A 28 -17.85 -1.97 -17.31
CA ARG A 28 -17.63 -2.69 -18.57
C ARG A 28 -17.90 -4.18 -18.43
N VAL A 29 -17.98 -4.89 -19.54
CA VAL A 29 -17.95 -6.35 -19.56
C VAL A 29 -16.53 -6.81 -19.80
N GLY A 30 -15.97 -7.61 -18.89
CA GLY A 30 -14.61 -8.10 -18.91
C GLY A 30 -14.51 -9.62 -18.83
N PRO A 31 -13.31 -10.14 -18.58
CA PRO A 31 -13.06 -11.57 -18.53
C PRO A 31 -13.83 -12.30 -17.42
N VAL A 32 -14.12 -11.62 -16.29
CA VAL A 32 -14.85 -12.24 -15.19
C VAL A 32 -16.31 -12.52 -15.55
N SER A 33 -17.00 -11.58 -16.20
CA SER A 33 -18.34 -11.83 -16.75
C SER A 33 -18.36 -12.94 -17.80
N GLN A 34 -17.26 -13.16 -18.49
CA GLN A 34 -17.17 -14.23 -19.48
C GLN A 34 -16.85 -15.60 -18.88
N TYR A 35 -15.90 -15.68 -17.95
CA TYR A 35 -15.38 -16.95 -17.45
C TYR A 35 -15.86 -17.31 -16.03
N GLY A 36 -16.32 -16.36 -15.24
CA GLY A 36 -16.64 -16.52 -13.82
C GLY A 36 -15.40 -16.65 -12.94
N ALA A 37 -15.56 -17.18 -11.73
CA ALA A 37 -14.44 -17.45 -10.84
C ALA A 37 -13.49 -18.50 -11.43
N LEU A 38 -12.19 -18.29 -11.28
CA LEU A 38 -11.21 -19.28 -11.73
C LEU A 38 -11.18 -20.50 -10.78
N GLN A 39 -11.03 -21.68 -11.38
CA GLN A 39 -11.06 -22.96 -10.70
C GLN A 39 -9.88 -23.83 -11.12
N SER A 40 -9.22 -24.47 -10.17
CA SER A 40 -8.25 -25.52 -10.46
C SER A 40 -8.96 -26.81 -10.93
N GLY A 41 -8.30 -27.54 -11.82
CA GLY A 41 -8.85 -28.79 -12.31
C GLY A 41 -7.88 -29.57 -13.17
N LYS A 42 -8.35 -30.65 -13.82
CA LYS A 42 -7.53 -31.49 -14.67
C LYS A 42 -8.12 -31.58 -16.08
N ASN A 43 -7.24 -31.53 -17.08
CA ASN A 43 -7.64 -31.80 -18.46
C ASN A 43 -7.89 -33.32 -18.69
N SER A 44 -8.25 -33.67 -19.91
CA SER A 44 -8.49 -35.05 -20.30
C SER A 44 -7.27 -35.99 -20.19
N ALA A 45 -6.07 -35.44 -20.17
CA ALA A 45 -4.81 -36.17 -19.96
C ALA A 45 -4.47 -36.32 -18.45
N GLY A 46 -5.28 -35.73 -17.56
CA GLY A 46 -5.04 -35.73 -16.11
C GLY A 46 -4.10 -34.63 -15.63
N GLU A 47 -3.64 -33.76 -16.52
CA GLU A 47 -2.74 -32.66 -16.17
C GLU A 47 -3.49 -31.49 -15.53
N GLY A 48 -2.84 -30.83 -14.57
CA GLY A 48 -3.40 -29.65 -13.88
C GLY A 48 -3.61 -28.46 -14.81
N ARG A 49 -4.76 -27.82 -14.74
CA ARG A 49 -5.18 -26.66 -15.55
C ARG A 49 -6.09 -25.74 -14.75
N ILE A 50 -6.32 -24.55 -15.31
CA ILE A 50 -7.29 -23.57 -14.76
C ILE A 50 -8.49 -23.48 -15.69
N TYR A 51 -9.68 -23.40 -15.09
CA TYR A 51 -10.98 -23.31 -15.74
C TYR A 51 -11.78 -22.13 -15.19
N GLY A 52 -12.74 -21.64 -15.96
CA GLY A 52 -13.75 -20.69 -15.46
C GLY A 52 -14.95 -21.42 -14.85
N SER A 53 -15.64 -20.76 -13.91
CA SER A 53 -16.82 -21.34 -13.26
C SER A 53 -18.09 -21.33 -14.12
N VAL A 54 -18.17 -20.50 -15.16
CA VAL A 54 -19.33 -20.42 -16.06
C VAL A 54 -19.65 -21.78 -16.71
N GLN A 55 -18.62 -22.43 -17.21
CA GLN A 55 -18.75 -23.78 -17.78
C GLN A 55 -18.36 -24.89 -16.79
N GLY A 56 -17.61 -24.49 -15.73
CA GLY A 56 -17.06 -25.41 -14.74
C GLY A 56 -15.90 -26.24 -15.24
N VAL A 57 -15.23 -26.92 -14.33
CA VAL A 57 -14.08 -27.80 -14.63
C VAL A 57 -14.47 -28.98 -15.49
N LYS A 58 -15.69 -29.55 -15.27
CA LYS A 58 -16.16 -30.78 -15.94
C LYS A 58 -16.44 -30.56 -17.43
N ASP A 59 -17.05 -29.43 -17.77
CA ASP A 59 -17.57 -29.15 -19.12
C ASP A 59 -16.96 -27.89 -19.74
N GLY A 60 -16.04 -27.23 -19.03
CA GLY A 60 -15.45 -25.94 -19.40
C GLY A 60 -14.21 -26.04 -20.26
N ALA A 61 -13.95 -24.98 -21.02
CA ALA A 61 -12.67 -24.77 -21.65
C ALA A 61 -11.64 -24.28 -20.63
N GLU A 62 -10.38 -24.68 -20.82
CA GLU A 62 -9.26 -24.14 -20.07
C GLU A 62 -9.15 -22.63 -20.29
N VAL A 63 -8.96 -21.88 -19.20
CA VAL A 63 -8.84 -20.42 -19.22
C VAL A 63 -7.40 -20.01 -19.00
N GLN A 64 -6.93 -19.08 -19.83
CA GLN A 64 -5.68 -18.36 -19.64
C GLN A 64 -6.00 -16.87 -19.54
N VAL A 65 -5.61 -16.21 -18.46
CA VAL A 65 -5.68 -14.76 -18.29
C VAL A 65 -4.28 -14.17 -18.16
N ARG A 66 -4.08 -12.97 -18.68
CA ARG A 66 -2.81 -12.28 -18.68
C ARG A 66 -2.94 -10.89 -18.13
N GLY A 67 -1.96 -10.49 -17.33
CA GLY A 67 -2.02 -9.20 -16.70
C GLY A 67 -0.66 -8.68 -16.26
N MET A 68 -0.75 -7.69 -15.39
CA MET A 68 0.40 -6.97 -14.84
C MET A 68 0.39 -7.04 -13.32
N SER A 69 1.58 -7.11 -12.73
CA SER A 69 1.79 -6.88 -11.32
C SER A 69 2.04 -5.39 -11.07
N LEU A 70 1.41 -4.85 -10.05
CA LEU A 70 1.90 -3.61 -9.45
C LEU A 70 3.22 -3.94 -8.73
N THR A 71 4.13 -2.95 -8.65
CA THR A 71 5.34 -3.14 -7.87
C THR A 71 5.06 -3.09 -6.35
N TRP A 72 6.05 -3.33 -5.52
CA TRP A 72 5.91 -3.45 -4.06
C TRP A 72 5.20 -2.25 -3.43
N SER A 73 4.08 -2.47 -2.78
CA SER A 73 3.25 -1.39 -2.23
C SER A 73 3.96 -0.52 -1.20
N GLN A 74 4.99 -1.02 -0.52
CA GLN A 74 5.77 -0.28 0.47
C GLN A 74 6.93 0.52 -0.14
N TYR A 75 7.18 0.40 -1.43
CA TYR A 75 8.29 1.07 -2.08
C TYR A 75 7.87 2.43 -2.63
N TRP A 76 7.96 3.45 -1.81
CA TRP A 76 7.70 4.83 -2.23
C TRP A 76 8.94 5.44 -2.93
N PRO A 77 8.76 6.25 -3.98
CA PRO A 77 7.49 6.56 -4.66
C PRO A 77 7.10 5.53 -5.73
N TYR A 78 7.95 4.58 -6.06
CA TYR A 78 7.78 3.72 -7.24
C TYR A 78 6.61 2.75 -7.12
N GLY A 79 6.46 2.07 -5.97
CA GLY A 79 5.44 1.06 -5.77
C GLY A 79 4.09 1.64 -5.40
N SER A 80 4.01 2.30 -4.26
CA SER A 80 2.77 2.83 -3.71
C SER A 80 2.05 3.81 -4.65
N SER A 81 2.79 4.47 -5.54
CA SER A 81 2.23 5.40 -6.52
C SER A 81 1.29 4.78 -7.55
N PHE A 82 1.27 3.46 -7.71
CA PHE A 82 0.41 2.78 -8.69
C PHE A 82 -0.84 2.13 -8.07
N TYR A 83 -1.09 2.32 -6.78
CA TYR A 83 -2.24 1.76 -6.07
C TYR A 83 -3.48 2.65 -6.08
N GLY A 84 -3.63 3.51 -7.09
CA GLY A 84 -4.79 4.38 -7.33
C GLY A 84 -5.85 3.73 -8.22
N SER A 85 -7.13 4.07 -8.01
CA SER A 85 -8.23 3.50 -8.79
C SER A 85 -8.18 3.89 -10.26
N SER A 86 -7.92 5.15 -10.57
CA SER A 86 -7.82 5.65 -11.94
C SER A 86 -6.62 5.07 -12.72
N PHE A 87 -5.58 4.66 -12.01
CA PHE A 87 -4.47 3.95 -12.62
C PHE A 87 -4.86 2.54 -13.05
N ILE A 88 -5.63 1.81 -12.23
CA ILE A 88 -6.18 0.50 -12.62
C ILE A 88 -7.10 0.64 -13.83
N ASP A 89 -7.94 1.69 -13.89
CA ASP A 89 -8.76 2.00 -15.07
C ASP A 89 -7.90 2.16 -16.33
N THR A 90 -6.74 2.81 -16.22
CA THR A 90 -5.77 2.98 -17.32
C THR A 90 -5.17 1.66 -17.76
N LEU A 91 -4.74 0.80 -16.82
CA LEU A 91 -4.23 -0.53 -17.15
C LEU A 91 -5.24 -1.36 -17.92
N VAL A 92 -6.49 -1.37 -17.47
CA VAL A 92 -7.55 -2.16 -18.13
C VAL A 92 -7.99 -1.52 -19.45
N GLY A 93 -8.18 -0.20 -19.47
CA GLY A 93 -8.69 0.52 -20.64
C GLY A 93 -7.69 0.64 -21.78
N SER A 94 -6.43 0.90 -21.47
CA SER A 94 -5.37 1.19 -22.45
C SER A 94 -4.46 -0.01 -22.73
N TRP A 95 -4.29 -0.91 -21.76
CA TRP A 95 -3.36 -2.03 -21.85
C TRP A 95 -4.05 -3.39 -22.00
N ASN A 96 -5.38 -3.44 -21.90
CA ASN A 96 -6.19 -4.65 -22.01
C ASN A 96 -5.78 -5.76 -21.02
N VAL A 97 -5.33 -5.42 -19.82
CA VAL A 97 -5.04 -6.41 -18.81
C VAL A 97 -6.31 -7.14 -18.38
N GLU A 98 -6.22 -8.45 -18.20
CA GLU A 98 -7.30 -9.30 -17.68
C GLU A 98 -7.14 -9.59 -16.20
N LEU A 99 -5.94 -9.33 -15.67
CA LEU A 99 -5.54 -9.60 -14.29
C LEU A 99 -4.63 -8.49 -13.77
N VAL A 100 -4.92 -7.98 -12.57
CA VAL A 100 -4.04 -7.09 -11.83
C VAL A 100 -3.53 -7.85 -10.60
N ARG A 101 -2.23 -7.94 -10.43
CA ARG A 101 -1.62 -8.48 -9.21
C ARG A 101 -1.26 -7.34 -8.28
N SER A 102 -1.80 -7.38 -7.07
CA SER A 102 -1.61 -6.38 -6.02
C SER A 102 -0.58 -6.88 -5.03
N ALA A 103 0.69 -6.49 -5.24
CA ALA A 103 1.85 -6.95 -4.48
C ALA A 103 1.98 -6.20 -3.16
N MET A 104 1.24 -6.64 -2.12
CA MET A 104 1.26 -6.00 -0.81
C MET A 104 2.53 -6.32 -0.03
N GLY A 105 3.39 -5.34 0.18
CA GLY A 105 4.61 -5.50 0.95
C GLY A 105 4.36 -5.79 2.42
N VAL A 106 4.81 -6.96 2.88
CA VAL A 106 4.49 -7.47 4.22
C VAL A 106 5.53 -7.07 5.25
N VAL A 107 6.80 -7.26 4.94
CA VAL A 107 7.91 -6.95 5.83
C VAL A 107 8.76 -5.84 5.23
N PRO A 108 9.25 -4.88 6.05
CA PRO A 108 10.03 -3.79 5.49
C PRO A 108 11.41 -4.27 5.09
N PRO A 109 11.84 -4.13 3.84
CA PRO A 109 13.25 -3.96 3.54
C PRO A 109 13.62 -2.49 3.39
N TRP A 110 12.68 -1.64 2.91
CA TRP A 110 12.93 -0.23 2.62
C TRP A 110 11.66 0.61 2.85
N GLY A 111 11.81 1.92 2.88
CA GLY A 111 10.73 2.88 2.77
C GLY A 111 9.95 3.13 4.06
N HIS A 112 8.72 3.54 3.91
CA HIS A 112 7.89 4.12 4.96
C HIS A 112 6.98 3.10 5.66
N GLY A 113 7.52 1.92 5.95
CA GLY A 113 6.79 0.83 6.61
C GLY A 113 6.32 -0.25 5.64
N SER A 114 5.53 -1.17 6.16
CA SER A 114 4.95 -2.31 5.45
C SER A 114 3.67 -2.73 6.14
N TYR A 115 3.00 -3.75 5.62
CA TYR A 115 1.79 -4.27 6.27
C TYR A 115 2.00 -4.58 7.76
N MET A 116 3.12 -5.22 8.14
CA MET A 116 3.39 -5.55 9.55
C MET A 116 3.57 -4.34 10.46
N THR A 117 3.86 -3.18 9.92
CA THR A 117 4.05 -1.93 10.68
C THR A 117 2.91 -0.94 10.54
N ARG A 118 2.15 -0.98 9.42
CA ARG A 118 1.04 -0.08 9.09
C ARG A 118 -0.13 -0.84 8.42
N PRO A 119 -0.72 -1.85 9.09
CA PRO A 119 -1.68 -2.74 8.45
C PRO A 119 -2.91 -2.03 7.89
N GLU A 120 -3.43 -1.00 8.58
CA GLU A 120 -4.60 -0.25 8.13
C GLU A 120 -4.36 0.47 6.81
N TYR A 121 -3.21 1.12 6.66
CA TYR A 121 -2.83 1.83 5.45
C TYR A 121 -2.66 0.87 4.26
N PHE A 122 -1.89 -0.21 4.44
CA PHE A 122 -1.66 -1.17 3.36
C PHE A 122 -2.92 -1.96 2.99
N GLU A 123 -3.79 -2.24 3.96
CA GLU A 123 -5.08 -2.87 3.70
C GLU A 123 -6.00 -1.93 2.90
N SER A 124 -5.95 -0.61 3.13
CA SER A 124 -6.70 0.37 2.33
C SER A 124 -6.23 0.47 0.88
N GLN A 125 -4.92 0.31 0.63
CA GLN A 125 -4.40 0.19 -0.73
C GLN A 125 -4.94 -1.07 -1.44
N MET A 126 -4.97 -2.22 -0.73
CA MET A 126 -5.58 -3.44 -1.27
C MET A 126 -7.06 -3.22 -1.59
N ASP A 127 -7.82 -2.58 -0.70
CA ASP A 127 -9.22 -2.25 -0.93
C ASP A 127 -9.40 -1.42 -2.22
N THR A 128 -8.56 -0.42 -2.43
CA THR A 128 -8.60 0.44 -3.63
C THR A 128 -8.40 -0.37 -4.90
N VAL A 129 -7.35 -1.19 -4.96
CA VAL A 129 -7.03 -2.00 -6.14
C VAL A 129 -8.11 -3.06 -6.39
N VAL A 130 -8.57 -3.76 -5.36
CA VAL A 130 -9.60 -4.80 -5.47
C VAL A 130 -10.91 -4.22 -5.99
N GLN A 131 -11.35 -3.09 -5.43
CA GLN A 131 -12.60 -2.45 -5.86
C GLN A 131 -12.50 -1.94 -7.31
N ALA A 132 -11.37 -1.32 -7.69
CA ALA A 132 -11.15 -0.87 -9.05
C ALA A 132 -11.13 -2.05 -10.06
N ALA A 133 -10.51 -3.17 -9.71
CA ALA A 133 -10.52 -4.37 -10.54
C ALA A 133 -11.93 -4.94 -10.73
N ILE A 134 -12.74 -4.99 -9.66
CA ILE A 134 -14.14 -5.41 -9.73
C ILE A 134 -14.96 -4.48 -10.63
N GLN A 135 -14.80 -3.15 -10.50
CA GLN A 135 -15.46 -2.16 -11.38
C GLN A 135 -15.09 -2.34 -12.85
N ASN A 136 -13.86 -2.75 -13.12
CA ASN A 136 -13.37 -3.02 -14.46
C ASN A 136 -13.66 -4.44 -14.96
N ASP A 137 -14.28 -5.28 -14.14
CA ASP A 137 -14.63 -6.67 -14.46
C ASP A 137 -13.41 -7.53 -14.86
N VAL A 138 -12.27 -7.30 -14.20
CA VAL A 138 -11.02 -8.05 -14.36
C VAL A 138 -10.68 -8.81 -13.09
N TYR A 139 -9.82 -9.83 -13.20
CA TYR A 139 -9.33 -10.55 -12.02
C TYR A 139 -8.36 -9.68 -11.22
N VAL A 140 -8.38 -9.89 -9.90
CA VAL A 140 -7.41 -9.30 -8.99
C VAL A 140 -6.79 -10.39 -8.12
N LEU A 141 -5.47 -10.38 -8.09
CA LEU A 141 -4.68 -11.30 -7.29
C LEU A 141 -4.16 -10.52 -6.08
N ILE A 142 -4.68 -10.85 -4.89
CA ILE A 142 -4.23 -10.28 -3.63
C ILE A 142 -3.02 -11.06 -3.16
N ASP A 143 -1.85 -10.46 -3.22
CA ASP A 143 -0.58 -11.10 -2.94
C ASP A 143 0.01 -10.65 -1.59
N TRP A 144 0.33 -11.65 -0.76
CA TRP A 144 1.13 -11.49 0.44
C TRP A 144 2.60 -11.46 0.06
N HIS A 145 3.05 -10.25 -0.34
CA HIS A 145 4.33 -10.06 -1.00
C HIS A 145 5.49 -10.00 0.00
N SER A 146 6.24 -11.08 0.09
CA SER A 146 7.45 -11.19 0.91
C SER A 146 8.40 -12.23 0.34
N GLU A 147 9.69 -12.01 0.59
CA GLU A 147 10.77 -12.95 0.32
C GLU A 147 11.32 -13.51 1.64
N GLY A 148 11.04 -14.78 1.94
CA GLY A 148 11.63 -15.50 3.08
C GLY A 148 11.28 -14.97 4.48
N GLY A 149 10.31 -14.07 4.63
CA GLY A 149 9.93 -13.48 5.92
C GLY A 149 9.40 -14.52 6.92
N TYR A 150 8.68 -15.52 6.47
CA TYR A 150 8.16 -16.61 7.31
C TYR A 150 9.28 -17.48 7.89
N TYR A 151 10.28 -17.84 7.08
CA TYR A 151 11.45 -18.62 7.52
C TYR A 151 12.18 -17.94 8.69
N ASN A 152 12.30 -16.62 8.65
CA ASN A 152 12.96 -15.87 9.72
C ASN A 152 12.24 -16.00 11.06
N CYS A 153 10.90 -16.06 11.07
CA CYS A 153 10.12 -16.30 12.28
C CYS A 153 10.28 -17.74 12.81
N ILE A 154 10.14 -18.74 11.94
CA ILE A 154 10.05 -20.14 12.37
C ILE A 154 11.41 -20.79 12.64
N HIS A 155 12.46 -20.39 11.92
CA HIS A 155 13.78 -21.04 12.01
C HIS A 155 14.87 -20.17 12.63
N LYS A 156 14.81 -18.84 12.50
CA LYS A 156 15.82 -17.93 13.07
C LYS A 156 15.43 -17.33 14.41
N GLY A 157 14.22 -17.62 14.91
CA GLY A 157 13.73 -17.10 16.18
C GLY A 157 13.50 -15.58 16.18
N THR A 158 13.41 -14.98 14.99
CA THR A 158 12.98 -13.60 14.83
C THR A 158 11.53 -13.49 15.32
N LYS A 159 11.17 -12.39 15.96
CA LYS A 159 9.80 -12.15 16.42
C LYS A 159 9.10 -11.18 15.50
N PRO A 160 7.82 -11.39 15.21
CA PRO A 160 7.01 -10.38 14.55
C PRO A 160 7.09 -9.08 15.34
N THR A 161 7.28 -7.97 14.65
CA THR A 161 7.27 -6.65 15.27
C THR A 161 6.44 -5.71 14.42
N TYR A 162 5.63 -4.90 15.08
CA TYR A 162 4.87 -3.81 14.48
C TYR A 162 5.61 -2.46 14.62
N GLU A 163 6.85 -2.50 15.12
CA GLU A 163 7.73 -1.35 15.15
C GLU A 163 8.63 -1.35 13.90
N PHE A 164 8.79 -0.19 13.30
CA PHE A 164 9.71 -0.03 12.16
C PHE A 164 11.14 -0.37 12.60
N ASN A 165 11.70 -1.44 12.01
CA ASN A 165 13.06 -1.88 12.32
C ASN A 165 13.63 -2.66 11.13
N ASP A 166 14.52 -2.04 10.38
CA ASP A 166 15.00 -2.40 9.05
C ASP A 166 15.48 -3.84 8.79
N ASN A 167 15.64 -4.71 9.78
CA ASN A 167 16.17 -6.04 9.53
C ASN A 167 15.68 -7.11 10.50
N LYS A 168 14.61 -6.88 11.23
CA LYS A 168 14.14 -7.81 12.28
C LYS A 168 12.66 -8.16 12.19
N THR A 169 11.98 -7.73 11.14
CA THR A 169 10.58 -8.01 10.97
C THR A 169 10.41 -9.34 10.25
N CYS A 170 9.54 -10.17 10.75
CA CYS A 170 9.07 -11.38 10.12
C CYS A 170 7.55 -11.49 10.34
N PHE A 171 6.90 -12.43 9.70
CA PHE A 171 5.50 -12.72 9.90
C PHE A 171 5.26 -14.20 10.19
N THR A 172 4.10 -14.52 10.77
CA THR A 172 3.65 -15.88 11.04
C THR A 172 2.49 -16.28 10.12
N ALA A 173 2.18 -17.56 10.07
CA ALA A 173 0.99 -18.05 9.38
C ALA A 173 -0.31 -17.42 9.92
N ASN A 174 -0.35 -17.08 11.22
CA ASN A 174 -1.52 -16.44 11.83
C ASN A 174 -1.68 -14.97 11.41
N ASP A 175 -0.60 -14.24 11.16
CA ASP A 175 -0.66 -12.87 10.64
C ASP A 175 -1.28 -12.87 9.23
N ALA A 176 -0.80 -13.75 8.36
CA ALA A 176 -1.36 -13.93 7.02
C ALA A 176 -2.81 -14.43 7.07
N ALA A 177 -3.12 -15.41 7.94
CA ALA A 177 -4.49 -15.93 8.11
C ALA A 177 -5.46 -14.85 8.59
N ALA A 178 -5.02 -13.93 9.45
CA ALA A 178 -5.83 -12.81 9.91
C ALA A 178 -6.13 -11.83 8.76
N PHE A 179 -5.13 -11.48 7.96
CA PHE A 179 -5.30 -10.64 6.78
C PHE A 179 -6.23 -11.28 5.74
N PHE A 180 -5.90 -12.49 5.29
CA PHE A 180 -6.69 -13.16 4.27
C PHE A 180 -8.10 -13.53 4.74
N GLY A 181 -8.29 -13.79 6.04
CA GLY A 181 -9.62 -13.96 6.63
C GLY A 181 -10.50 -12.73 6.41
N ARG A 182 -9.97 -11.51 6.68
CA ARG A 182 -10.71 -10.25 6.44
C ARG A 182 -10.92 -9.98 4.96
N MET A 183 -9.91 -10.20 4.11
CA MET A 183 -10.06 -10.02 2.66
C MET A 183 -11.12 -10.99 2.09
N ALA A 184 -11.11 -12.24 2.55
CA ALA A 184 -12.09 -13.24 2.13
C ALA A 184 -13.50 -12.93 2.66
N GLU A 185 -13.65 -12.41 3.87
CA GLU A 185 -14.92 -11.94 4.40
C GLU A 185 -15.49 -10.80 3.55
N ARG A 186 -14.64 -9.83 3.20
CA ARG A 186 -15.02 -8.62 2.45
C ARG A 186 -15.26 -8.90 0.97
N TYR A 187 -14.37 -9.64 0.33
CA TYR A 187 -14.35 -9.78 -1.14
C TYR A 187 -14.49 -11.22 -1.64
N GLY A 188 -14.48 -12.21 -0.77
CA GLY A 188 -14.40 -13.61 -1.16
C GLY A 188 -15.62 -14.18 -1.91
N LYS A 189 -16.69 -13.40 -2.05
CA LYS A 189 -17.86 -13.75 -2.87
C LYS A 189 -17.77 -13.19 -4.30
N TYR A 190 -16.87 -12.25 -4.55
CA TYR A 190 -16.64 -11.72 -5.88
C TYR A 190 -15.81 -12.73 -6.70
N PRO A 191 -16.28 -13.12 -7.89
CA PRO A 191 -15.54 -14.07 -8.74
C PRO A 191 -14.21 -13.52 -9.27
N HIS A 192 -13.99 -12.21 -9.10
CA HIS A 192 -12.79 -11.49 -9.50
C HIS A 192 -11.56 -11.83 -8.66
N VAL A 193 -11.76 -12.22 -7.39
CA VAL A 193 -10.70 -12.26 -6.39
C VAL A 193 -9.99 -13.61 -6.37
N ILE A 194 -8.66 -13.55 -6.41
CA ILE A 194 -7.73 -14.67 -6.27
C ILE A 194 -6.80 -14.34 -5.10
N PHE A 195 -6.47 -15.32 -4.28
CA PHE A 195 -5.62 -15.15 -3.11
C PHE A 195 -4.26 -15.80 -3.34
N GLU A 196 -3.20 -15.02 -3.47
CA GLU A 196 -1.81 -15.52 -3.48
C GLU A 196 -1.25 -15.38 -2.07
N ILE A 197 -1.12 -16.50 -1.38
CA ILE A 197 -0.89 -16.49 0.06
C ILE A 197 0.58 -16.32 0.47
N TYR A 198 1.52 -16.39 -0.45
CA TYR A 198 2.94 -16.11 -0.24
C TYR A 198 3.66 -15.95 -1.59
N ASN A 199 4.32 -14.80 -1.79
CA ASN A 199 5.04 -14.47 -3.02
C ASN A 199 6.22 -15.40 -3.29
N GLU A 200 7.31 -15.25 -2.51
CA GLU A 200 8.58 -15.96 -2.75
C GLU A 200 9.18 -16.54 -1.48
N PRO A 201 8.77 -17.76 -1.11
CA PRO A 201 9.51 -18.55 -0.13
C PRO A 201 10.95 -18.81 -0.60
N VAL A 202 11.93 -18.49 0.23
CA VAL A 202 13.36 -18.58 -0.14
C VAL A 202 14.00 -19.86 0.38
N SER A 203 13.91 -20.06 1.69
CA SER A 203 14.59 -21.16 2.41
C SER A 203 13.63 -22.11 3.10
N GLU A 204 12.34 -21.87 3.02
CA GLU A 204 11.30 -22.72 3.56
C GLU A 204 11.25 -24.05 2.81
N SER A 205 11.13 -25.15 3.56
CA SER A 205 10.84 -26.44 2.98
C SER A 205 9.37 -26.52 2.51
N TRP A 206 9.04 -27.45 1.59
CA TRP A 206 7.65 -27.68 1.22
C TRP A 206 6.78 -28.05 2.44
N ALA A 207 7.33 -28.76 3.43
CA ALA A 207 6.60 -29.10 4.65
C ALA A 207 6.23 -27.85 5.46
N ASP A 208 7.13 -26.87 5.58
CA ASP A 208 6.87 -25.58 6.24
C ASP A 208 5.77 -24.82 5.48
N LEU A 209 5.89 -24.76 4.16
CA LEU A 209 4.94 -24.04 3.29
C LEU A 209 3.55 -24.69 3.28
N LYS A 210 3.50 -26.01 3.32
CA LYS A 210 2.22 -26.72 3.43
C LYS A 210 1.53 -26.41 4.77
N ALA A 211 2.25 -26.44 5.88
CA ALA A 211 1.69 -26.10 7.19
C ALA A 211 1.21 -24.64 7.26
N TYR A 212 1.96 -23.73 6.64
CA TYR A 212 1.57 -22.34 6.46
C TYR A 212 0.27 -22.23 5.62
N ALA A 213 0.25 -22.87 4.45
CA ALA A 213 -0.89 -22.87 3.53
C ALA A 213 -2.15 -23.43 4.18
N ASP A 214 -2.05 -24.57 4.87
CA ASP A 214 -3.19 -25.18 5.57
C ASP A 214 -3.82 -24.21 6.58
N THR A 215 -3.00 -23.42 7.28
CA THR A 215 -3.45 -22.40 8.25
C THR A 215 -4.17 -21.25 7.57
N VAL A 216 -3.57 -20.68 6.52
CA VAL A 216 -4.11 -19.51 5.81
C VAL A 216 -5.36 -19.87 5.02
N ILE A 217 -5.34 -20.99 4.30
CA ILE A 217 -6.49 -21.48 3.53
C ILE A 217 -7.68 -21.76 4.45
N SER A 218 -7.44 -22.33 5.63
CA SER A 218 -8.51 -22.54 6.61
C SER A 218 -9.23 -21.23 7.00
N ALA A 219 -8.51 -20.11 7.06
CA ALA A 219 -9.14 -18.81 7.31
C ALA A 219 -9.93 -18.30 6.10
N ILE A 220 -9.38 -18.42 4.90
CA ILE A 220 -10.04 -18.03 3.64
C ILE A 220 -11.34 -18.82 3.43
N ARG A 221 -11.32 -20.14 3.64
CA ARG A 221 -12.43 -21.05 3.36
C ARG A 221 -13.65 -20.85 4.27
N LYS A 222 -13.52 -20.09 5.35
CA LYS A 222 -14.69 -19.65 6.15
C LYS A 222 -15.61 -18.72 5.36
N HIS A 223 -15.08 -18.00 4.37
CA HIS A 223 -15.79 -16.93 3.66
C HIS A 223 -15.81 -17.11 2.14
N SER A 224 -14.84 -17.81 1.55
CA SER A 224 -14.63 -17.88 0.10
C SER A 224 -14.27 -19.28 -0.41
N LYS A 225 -14.70 -19.58 -1.64
CA LYS A 225 -14.28 -20.75 -2.42
C LYS A 225 -13.38 -20.38 -3.60
N ASN A 226 -12.99 -19.13 -3.72
CA ASN A 226 -12.16 -18.64 -4.82
C ASN A 226 -10.79 -19.33 -4.84
N LEU A 227 -10.14 -19.25 -6.00
CA LEU A 227 -8.81 -19.83 -6.22
C LEU A 227 -7.81 -19.27 -5.22
N VAL A 228 -7.05 -20.18 -4.59
CA VAL A 228 -5.90 -19.85 -3.74
C VAL A 228 -4.64 -20.31 -4.45
N ILE A 229 -3.64 -19.44 -4.52
CA ILE A 229 -2.32 -19.73 -5.09
C ILE A 229 -1.32 -19.82 -3.95
N VAL A 230 -0.60 -20.94 -3.91
CA VAL A 230 0.36 -21.25 -2.85
C VAL A 230 1.78 -21.05 -3.35
N GLY A 231 2.58 -20.27 -2.62
CA GLY A 231 3.99 -20.05 -2.87
C GLY A 231 4.78 -21.37 -2.78
N THR A 232 5.77 -21.53 -3.66
CA THR A 232 6.58 -22.76 -3.72
C THR A 232 8.04 -22.47 -3.34
N PRO A 233 8.85 -23.47 -2.92
CA PRO A 233 10.23 -23.23 -2.50
C PRO A 233 11.10 -22.56 -3.56
N MET A 234 12.23 -22.00 -3.14
CA MET A 234 13.26 -21.43 -4.02
C MET A 234 12.72 -20.33 -4.94
N TRP A 235 12.24 -19.22 -4.32
CA TRP A 235 11.65 -18.08 -5.05
C TRP A 235 10.52 -18.51 -5.98
N SER A 236 9.59 -19.30 -5.45
CA SER A 236 8.41 -19.81 -6.19
C SER A 236 8.74 -20.54 -7.50
N SER A 237 9.88 -21.25 -7.55
CA SER A 237 10.31 -21.99 -8.75
C SER A 237 10.11 -23.51 -8.67
N MET A 238 9.76 -24.06 -7.49
CA MET A 238 9.78 -25.50 -7.23
C MET A 238 8.38 -26.10 -7.02
N ALA A 239 7.43 -25.80 -7.89
CA ALA A 239 6.05 -26.31 -7.81
C ALA A 239 5.97 -27.85 -7.74
N GLY A 240 6.94 -28.55 -8.35
CA GLY A 240 7.02 -30.01 -8.34
C GLY A 240 7.29 -30.65 -6.97
N ASP A 241 7.71 -29.85 -5.96
CA ASP A 241 7.92 -30.35 -4.60
C ASP A 241 6.57 -30.62 -3.90
N ALA A 242 5.50 -29.95 -4.32
CA ALA A 242 4.15 -30.16 -3.82
C ALA A 242 3.56 -31.54 -4.18
N VAL A 243 4.09 -32.21 -5.21
CA VAL A 243 3.53 -33.47 -5.73
C VAL A 243 3.48 -34.58 -4.69
N ALA A 244 4.49 -34.67 -3.83
CA ALA A 244 4.55 -35.73 -2.81
C ALA A 244 3.51 -35.54 -1.67
N ALA A 245 3.13 -34.30 -1.38
CA ALA A 245 2.18 -33.97 -0.32
C ALA A 245 1.43 -32.67 -0.69
N PRO A 246 0.51 -32.69 -1.65
CA PRO A 246 -0.21 -31.50 -2.06
C PRO A 246 -1.10 -30.95 -0.93
N VAL A 247 -1.42 -29.67 -1.02
CA VAL A 247 -2.44 -29.06 -0.15
C VAL A 247 -3.78 -29.72 -0.39
N GLN A 248 -4.49 -30.05 0.67
CA GLN A 248 -5.78 -30.73 0.61
C GLN A 248 -6.91 -29.69 0.55
N ASP A 249 -7.12 -29.15 -0.62
CA ASP A 249 -8.19 -28.20 -0.91
C ASP A 249 -8.60 -28.33 -2.37
N ASP A 250 -9.89 -28.14 -2.67
CA ASP A 250 -10.47 -28.38 -3.99
C ASP A 250 -10.13 -27.30 -5.03
N ASN A 251 -9.69 -26.10 -4.60
CA ASN A 251 -9.44 -24.99 -5.51
C ASN A 251 -8.11 -24.27 -5.20
N VAL A 252 -7.01 -24.97 -5.46
CA VAL A 252 -5.65 -24.50 -5.24
C VAL A 252 -4.82 -24.61 -6.51
N ALA A 253 -3.99 -23.59 -6.77
CA ALA A 253 -2.90 -23.62 -7.73
C ALA A 253 -1.57 -23.36 -7.01
N TYR A 254 -0.46 -23.67 -7.70
CA TYR A 254 0.89 -23.49 -7.20
C TYR A 254 1.60 -22.46 -8.04
N THR A 255 2.23 -21.48 -7.39
CA THR A 255 2.92 -20.42 -8.11
C THR A 255 4.22 -20.92 -8.74
N TYR A 256 4.55 -20.31 -9.87
CA TYR A 256 5.83 -20.48 -10.55
C TYR A 256 6.31 -19.13 -11.05
N HIS A 257 7.55 -18.75 -10.68
CA HIS A 257 8.20 -17.52 -11.11
C HIS A 257 9.36 -17.82 -12.06
N PHE A 258 9.56 -16.94 -13.04
CA PHE A 258 10.72 -16.98 -13.92
C PHE A 258 11.15 -15.59 -14.39
N TYR A 259 12.44 -15.45 -14.66
CA TYR A 259 13.04 -14.26 -15.24
C TYR A 259 13.89 -14.68 -16.45
N ALA A 260 13.53 -14.23 -17.64
CA ALA A 260 14.14 -14.69 -18.89
C ALA A 260 15.61 -14.29 -19.05
N ASN A 261 16.06 -13.26 -18.32
CA ASN A 261 17.48 -12.86 -18.25
C ASN A 261 18.33 -13.71 -17.30
N LEU A 262 17.70 -14.49 -16.41
CA LEU A 262 18.37 -15.33 -15.40
C LEU A 262 18.13 -16.82 -15.63
N HIS A 263 16.99 -17.21 -16.17
CA HIS A 263 16.54 -18.58 -16.26
C HIS A 263 16.50 -19.09 -17.70
N GLN A 264 16.74 -20.38 -17.86
CA GLN A 264 16.64 -21.05 -19.14
C GLN A 264 15.52 -22.09 -19.11
N THR A 265 14.66 -22.12 -20.12
CA THR A 265 13.53 -23.07 -20.23
C THR A 265 13.97 -24.53 -20.15
N SER A 266 15.16 -24.85 -20.70
CA SER A 266 15.71 -26.22 -20.68
C SER A 266 15.93 -26.82 -19.31
N SER A 267 16.07 -26.00 -18.26
CA SER A 267 16.31 -26.46 -16.89
C SER A 267 15.20 -26.04 -15.92
N HIS A 268 14.61 -24.88 -16.13
CA HIS A 268 13.75 -24.24 -15.12
C HIS A 268 12.29 -24.73 -15.17
N LEU A 269 11.80 -25.22 -16.33
CA LEU A 269 10.42 -25.71 -16.48
C LEU A 269 10.15 -27.10 -15.88
N SER A 270 11.18 -27.86 -15.54
CA SER A 270 11.03 -29.27 -15.13
C SER A 270 10.14 -29.46 -13.90
N SER A 271 10.27 -28.57 -12.91
CA SER A 271 9.49 -28.64 -11.65
C SER A 271 8.00 -28.34 -11.90
N SER A 272 7.71 -27.29 -12.68
CA SER A 272 6.34 -26.93 -13.02
C SER A 272 5.66 -27.96 -13.91
N ASN A 273 6.36 -28.52 -14.91
CA ASN A 273 5.84 -29.61 -15.73
C ASN A 273 5.51 -30.85 -14.88
N LYS A 274 6.41 -31.24 -13.96
CA LYS A 274 6.15 -32.35 -13.01
C LYS A 274 4.89 -32.11 -12.17
N ALA A 275 4.67 -30.87 -11.70
CA ALA A 275 3.46 -30.53 -10.95
C ALA A 275 2.20 -30.71 -11.81
N MET A 276 2.21 -30.14 -13.03
CA MET A 276 1.08 -30.24 -13.95
C MET A 276 0.78 -31.70 -14.36
N GLU A 277 1.80 -32.48 -14.71
CA GLU A 277 1.68 -33.91 -15.04
C GLU A 277 1.09 -34.74 -13.89
N ALA A 278 1.35 -34.34 -12.65
CA ALA A 278 0.74 -34.94 -11.47
C ALA A 278 -0.71 -34.43 -11.21
N GLY A 279 -1.21 -33.52 -12.03
CA GLY A 279 -2.56 -32.97 -11.92
C GLY A 279 -2.69 -31.79 -10.98
N LEU A 280 -1.59 -31.09 -10.65
CA LEU A 280 -1.58 -29.86 -9.88
C LEU A 280 -1.61 -28.65 -10.84
N SER A 281 -2.54 -27.72 -10.61
CA SER A 281 -2.63 -26.50 -11.42
C SER A 281 -1.46 -25.55 -11.09
N VAL A 282 -0.86 -24.97 -12.11
CA VAL A 282 0.23 -24.00 -11.98
C VAL A 282 -0.24 -22.63 -12.47
N PHE A 283 0.20 -21.57 -11.79
CA PHE A 283 -0.05 -20.18 -12.13
C PHE A 283 1.27 -19.41 -12.09
N VAL A 284 1.58 -18.64 -13.13
CA VAL A 284 2.76 -17.78 -13.17
C VAL A 284 2.36 -16.41 -12.60
N THR A 285 2.45 -16.26 -11.30
CA THR A 285 2.02 -15.03 -10.63
C THR A 285 3.02 -13.89 -10.80
N GLU A 286 4.27 -14.23 -11.16
CA GLU A 286 5.31 -13.26 -11.44
C GLU A 286 6.27 -13.76 -12.50
N TRP A 287 6.63 -12.90 -13.46
CA TRP A 287 7.68 -13.14 -14.41
C TRP A 287 8.25 -11.83 -14.97
N GLY A 288 9.53 -11.80 -15.32
CA GLY A 288 10.21 -10.59 -15.75
C GLY A 288 11.46 -10.83 -16.59
N GLY A 289 12.38 -9.86 -16.53
CA GLY A 289 13.61 -9.85 -17.32
C GLY A 289 13.42 -9.33 -18.74
N ILE A 290 12.38 -8.50 -18.93
CA ILE A 290 12.02 -7.98 -20.26
C ILE A 290 12.93 -6.82 -20.68
N ASP A 291 13.41 -6.00 -19.75
CA ASP A 291 14.20 -4.80 -20.07
C ASP A 291 15.53 -5.13 -20.74
N GLU A 292 16.07 -6.32 -20.46
CA GLU A 292 17.30 -6.80 -21.08
C GLU A 292 17.09 -7.48 -22.44
N ILE A 293 15.87 -7.76 -22.88
CA ILE A 293 15.62 -8.43 -24.18
C ILE A 293 16.04 -7.57 -25.36
N PHE A 294 15.99 -6.24 -25.21
CA PHE A 294 16.41 -5.31 -26.26
C PHE A 294 17.92 -5.14 -26.35
N THR A 295 18.65 -5.58 -25.33
CA THR A 295 20.10 -5.50 -25.27
C THR A 295 20.79 -6.84 -25.53
N LYS A 296 20.07 -7.96 -25.33
CA LYS A 296 20.62 -9.32 -25.46
C LYS A 296 19.63 -10.27 -26.16
N GLU A 297 19.89 -10.61 -27.41
CA GLU A 297 19.03 -11.51 -28.21
C GLU A 297 18.80 -12.88 -27.53
N ALA A 298 19.76 -13.38 -26.75
CA ALA A 298 19.60 -14.64 -26.02
C ALA A 298 18.46 -14.56 -24.99
N HIS A 299 18.29 -13.43 -24.30
CA HIS A 299 17.21 -13.22 -23.31
C HIS A 299 15.84 -13.14 -24.00
N LYS A 300 15.76 -12.47 -25.15
CA LYS A 300 14.57 -12.44 -25.98
C LYS A 300 14.15 -13.85 -26.42
N THR A 301 15.09 -14.63 -26.89
CA THR A 301 14.83 -16.03 -27.29
C THR A 301 14.33 -16.88 -26.15
N GLU A 302 14.86 -16.73 -24.92
CA GLU A 302 14.36 -17.46 -23.77
C GLU A 302 12.98 -16.96 -23.35
N LEU A 303 12.72 -15.65 -23.38
CA LEU A 303 11.40 -15.10 -23.09
C LEU A 303 10.35 -15.67 -24.06
N GLU A 304 10.63 -15.69 -25.36
CA GLU A 304 9.73 -16.25 -26.37
C GLU A 304 9.42 -17.73 -26.11
N LYS A 305 10.41 -18.52 -25.66
CA LYS A 305 10.19 -19.92 -25.27
C LYS A 305 9.30 -20.04 -24.02
N PHE A 306 9.53 -19.22 -22.97
CA PHE A 306 8.68 -19.20 -21.78
C PHE A 306 7.24 -18.81 -22.14
N LEU A 307 7.04 -17.78 -22.96
CA LEU A 307 5.72 -17.37 -23.42
C LEU A 307 5.04 -18.44 -24.29
N ALA A 308 5.78 -19.12 -25.17
CA ALA A 308 5.27 -20.23 -25.95
C ALA A 308 4.79 -21.38 -25.04
N TRP A 309 5.54 -21.71 -23.99
CA TRP A 309 5.18 -22.70 -23.01
C TRP A 309 3.91 -22.31 -22.23
N THR A 310 3.81 -21.04 -21.74
CA THR A 310 2.59 -20.58 -21.06
C THR A 310 1.37 -20.64 -21.97
N ASN A 311 1.53 -20.33 -23.27
CA ASN A 311 0.46 -20.40 -24.27
C ASN A 311 0.03 -21.83 -24.58
N GLU A 312 1.00 -22.73 -24.80
CA GLU A 312 0.72 -24.15 -25.04
C GLU A 312 -0.05 -24.78 -23.87
N LYS A 313 0.39 -24.50 -22.65
CA LYS A 313 -0.21 -25.05 -21.44
C LYS A 313 -1.38 -24.24 -20.90
N LYS A 314 -1.74 -23.12 -21.55
CA LYS A 314 -2.77 -22.16 -21.11
C LYS A 314 -2.58 -21.68 -19.68
N ILE A 315 -1.37 -21.40 -19.29
CA ILE A 315 -1.02 -20.94 -17.93
C ILE A 315 -1.28 -19.44 -17.84
N SER A 316 -2.09 -19.04 -16.90
CA SER A 316 -2.34 -17.62 -16.58
C SER A 316 -1.09 -16.99 -15.97
N CYS A 317 -0.86 -15.71 -16.28
CA CYS A 317 0.35 -15.04 -15.83
C CYS A 317 0.19 -13.53 -15.57
N ALA A 318 1.03 -13.01 -14.66
CA ALA A 318 1.19 -11.58 -14.42
C ALA A 318 2.66 -11.17 -14.65
N LYS A 319 2.90 -10.17 -15.50
CA LYS A 319 4.24 -9.61 -15.76
C LYS A 319 4.65 -8.74 -14.56
N TRP A 320 5.84 -8.90 -14.06
CA TRP A 320 6.50 -8.04 -13.08
C TRP A 320 7.29 -6.96 -13.83
N ASP A 321 7.09 -5.70 -13.63
CA ASP A 321 6.03 -5.05 -12.90
C ASP A 321 5.70 -3.71 -13.56
N VAL A 322 4.79 -2.95 -12.96
CA VAL A 322 4.49 -1.59 -13.39
C VAL A 322 5.44 -0.63 -12.71
N GLU A 323 6.23 0.10 -13.48
CA GLU A 323 7.20 1.09 -13.02
C GLU A 323 7.07 2.41 -13.81
N LYS A 324 7.86 3.43 -13.44
CA LYS A 324 7.88 4.72 -14.15
C LYS A 324 8.12 4.59 -15.66
N PRO A 325 9.07 3.78 -16.15
CA PRO A 325 9.26 3.56 -17.59
C PRO A 325 8.02 3.06 -18.33
N PHE A 326 7.12 2.36 -17.63
CA PHE A 326 5.87 1.85 -18.15
C PHE A 326 4.92 2.95 -18.66
N LEU A 327 5.04 4.16 -18.16
CA LEU A 327 4.22 5.32 -18.56
C LEU A 327 4.81 6.09 -19.74
N GLU A 328 6.04 5.80 -20.14
CA GLU A 328 6.78 6.57 -21.15
C GLU A 328 6.52 6.14 -22.59
N ASN A 329 5.67 5.13 -22.81
CA ASN A 329 5.32 4.60 -24.14
C ASN A 329 6.55 4.24 -24.98
N ASN A 330 7.53 3.58 -24.37
CA ASN A 330 8.78 3.16 -24.97
C ASN A 330 8.66 1.81 -25.72
N ASP A 331 9.75 1.30 -26.26
CA ASP A 331 9.76 0.03 -27.00
C ASP A 331 9.39 -1.18 -26.12
N VAL A 332 9.71 -1.15 -24.82
CA VAL A 332 9.32 -2.20 -23.87
C VAL A 332 7.80 -2.23 -23.70
N ASP A 333 7.18 -1.08 -23.51
CA ASP A 333 5.72 -0.94 -23.38
C ASP A 333 5.00 -1.47 -24.63
N ASN A 334 5.47 -1.07 -25.79
CA ASN A 334 4.90 -1.51 -27.04
C ASN A 334 5.03 -3.03 -27.22
N TYR A 335 6.20 -3.59 -26.87
CA TYR A 335 6.39 -5.03 -26.91
C TYR A 335 5.43 -5.78 -25.97
N ILE A 336 5.23 -5.28 -24.74
CA ILE A 336 4.29 -5.86 -23.78
C ILE A 336 2.86 -5.83 -24.33
N LYS A 337 2.41 -4.68 -24.83
CA LYS A 337 1.07 -4.51 -25.40
C LYS A 337 0.81 -5.41 -26.61
N GLU A 338 1.79 -5.56 -27.47
CA GLU A 338 1.64 -6.25 -28.76
C GLU A 338 1.85 -7.76 -28.68
N ASN A 339 2.72 -8.21 -27.77
CA ASN A 339 3.19 -9.61 -27.77
C ASN A 339 2.80 -10.39 -26.52
N ILE A 340 2.45 -9.71 -25.41
CA ILE A 340 2.26 -10.33 -24.12
C ILE A 340 0.81 -10.23 -23.65
N LEU A 341 0.27 -9.01 -23.61
CA LEU A 341 -1.09 -8.79 -23.17
C LEU A 341 -2.10 -9.23 -24.24
N PRO A 342 -3.34 -9.54 -23.87
CA PRO A 342 -4.36 -9.92 -24.84
C PRO A 342 -4.59 -8.80 -25.85
N ALA A 343 -4.79 -9.16 -27.10
CA ALA A 343 -5.34 -8.22 -28.06
C ALA A 343 -6.69 -7.73 -27.55
N LYS A 344 -7.09 -6.49 -27.92
CA LYS A 344 -8.37 -5.93 -27.50
C LYS A 344 -9.52 -6.90 -27.85
N THR A 345 -10.11 -7.49 -26.83
CA THR A 345 -11.11 -8.54 -26.95
C THR A 345 -12.45 -7.99 -26.52
N THR A 346 -13.53 -8.40 -27.22
CA THR A 346 -14.89 -8.16 -26.75
C THR A 346 -15.35 -9.36 -25.97
N TYR A 347 -15.48 -9.20 -24.66
CA TYR A 347 -15.98 -10.24 -23.78
C TYR A 347 -17.48 -10.39 -23.85
N GLN A 348 -17.98 -11.59 -23.64
CA GLN A 348 -19.39 -11.90 -23.57
C GLN A 348 -19.85 -11.93 -22.11
N LYS A 349 -21.01 -11.33 -21.82
CA LYS A 349 -21.62 -11.38 -20.50
C LYS A 349 -22.35 -12.72 -20.30
N ASN A 350 -21.60 -13.78 -20.00
CA ASN A 350 -22.11 -15.11 -19.72
C ASN A 350 -22.54 -15.27 -18.26
N LEU A 351 -21.99 -14.45 -17.36
CA LEU A 351 -22.30 -14.42 -15.94
C LEU A 351 -22.78 -13.03 -15.53
N ASN A 352 -23.94 -12.98 -14.90
CA ASN A 352 -24.47 -11.78 -14.23
C ASN A 352 -24.07 -11.84 -12.75
N TRP A 353 -22.77 -11.77 -12.48
CA TRP A 353 -22.24 -11.98 -11.14
C TRP A 353 -22.84 -11.00 -10.12
N GLU A 354 -23.18 -9.78 -10.53
CA GLU A 354 -23.80 -8.75 -9.69
C GLU A 354 -25.16 -9.22 -9.15
N THR A 355 -25.93 -9.93 -9.96
CA THR A 355 -27.25 -10.44 -9.59
C THR A 355 -27.13 -11.72 -8.77
N GLU A 356 -26.17 -12.58 -9.12
CA GLU A 356 -25.97 -13.87 -8.46
C GLU A 356 -25.45 -13.75 -7.03
N ILE A 357 -24.75 -12.64 -6.71
CA ILE A 357 -24.16 -12.40 -5.38
C ILE A 357 -24.79 -11.22 -4.64
N SER A 358 -25.77 -10.49 -5.24
CA SER A 358 -26.33 -9.23 -4.71
C SER A 358 -26.81 -9.34 -3.26
N ASP A 359 -27.47 -10.45 -2.89
CA ASP A 359 -27.97 -10.65 -1.52
C ASP A 359 -26.87 -11.09 -0.54
N LYS A 360 -25.65 -11.28 -1.04
CA LYS A 360 -24.52 -11.88 -0.30
C LYS A 360 -23.31 -10.97 -0.25
N LEU A 361 -23.36 -9.82 -0.93
CA LEU A 361 -22.28 -8.85 -0.87
C LEU A 361 -22.18 -8.30 0.55
N PRO A 362 -21.00 -8.36 1.17
CA PRO A 362 -20.78 -7.67 2.43
C PRO A 362 -20.93 -6.16 2.20
N ASN A 363 -21.28 -5.44 3.25
CA ASN A 363 -21.32 -4.00 3.24
C ASN A 363 -19.93 -3.48 2.84
N LEU A 364 -19.86 -2.90 1.65
CA LEU A 364 -18.68 -2.17 1.25
C LEU A 364 -18.57 -0.90 2.09
N ILE A 365 -17.36 -0.38 2.18
CA ILE A 365 -17.15 0.89 2.87
C ILE A 365 -17.98 1.97 2.18
N THR A 366 -18.85 2.60 2.95
CA THR A 366 -19.70 3.71 2.48
C THR A 366 -19.34 4.96 3.26
N TYR A 367 -19.11 6.04 2.53
CA TYR A 367 -18.72 7.32 3.09
C TYR A 367 -19.91 8.26 3.14
N GLY A 368 -20.09 8.98 4.24
CA GLY A 368 -21.07 10.07 4.34
C GLY A 368 -20.78 11.19 3.36
N ALA A 369 -21.74 12.07 3.15
CA ALA A 369 -21.61 13.18 2.20
C ALA A 369 -20.46 14.16 2.52
N GLY A 370 -20.01 14.18 3.77
CA GLY A 370 -18.98 15.07 4.27
C GLY A 370 -19.40 16.53 4.39
N THR A 371 -18.71 17.25 5.21
CA THR A 371 -18.84 18.70 5.43
C THR A 371 -17.60 19.39 4.92
N ASP A 372 -17.75 20.47 4.15
CA ASP A 372 -16.63 21.24 3.65
C ASP A 372 -15.80 21.79 4.82
N ILE A 373 -14.50 21.64 4.75
CA ILE A 373 -13.56 22.27 5.68
C ILE A 373 -13.28 23.67 5.13
N PRO A 374 -13.62 24.76 5.85
CA PRO A 374 -13.36 26.11 5.35
C PRO A 374 -11.86 26.41 5.25
N GLY A 375 -11.42 27.00 4.15
CA GLY A 375 -10.02 27.36 3.96
C GLY A 375 -9.74 27.99 2.59
N LYS A 376 -8.45 28.27 2.35
CA LYS A 376 -7.99 28.92 1.11
C LYS A 376 -6.79 28.18 0.53
N TRP A 377 -6.78 28.10 -0.79
CA TRP A 377 -5.67 27.54 -1.54
C TRP A 377 -4.53 28.54 -1.74
N SER A 378 -3.33 28.04 -1.68
CA SER A 378 -2.11 28.66 -2.19
C SER A 378 -1.18 27.60 -2.76
N SER A 379 -0.20 28.01 -3.56
CA SER A 379 0.83 27.15 -4.12
C SER A 379 2.19 27.80 -4.00
N THR A 380 3.23 27.01 -3.79
CA THR A 380 4.60 27.47 -3.61
C THR A 380 5.60 26.41 -4.06
N SER A 381 6.85 26.75 -4.11
CA SER A 381 7.96 25.81 -4.30
C SER A 381 9.09 26.08 -3.31
N ASP A 382 10.09 25.23 -3.31
CA ASP A 382 11.28 25.37 -2.48
C ASP A 382 12.07 26.68 -2.74
N ILE A 383 11.85 27.35 -3.88
CA ILE A 383 12.42 28.68 -4.16
C ILE A 383 11.86 29.75 -3.22
N ASP A 384 10.55 29.71 -2.98
CA ASP A 384 9.83 30.78 -2.29
C ASP A 384 9.87 30.64 -0.76
N ASP A 385 9.97 29.41 -0.25
CA ASP A 385 9.91 29.14 1.19
C ASP A 385 11.22 29.47 1.93
N TYR A 386 12.35 29.49 1.23
CA TYR A 386 13.65 29.80 1.79
C TYR A 386 14.17 31.12 1.22
N GLY A 387 13.90 32.23 1.91
CA GLY A 387 14.34 33.56 1.50
C GLY A 387 15.87 33.67 1.34
N ASP A 388 16.31 34.75 0.69
CA ASP A 388 17.70 35.02 0.27
C ASP A 388 18.79 34.95 1.35
N GLU A 389 18.42 34.86 2.63
CA GLU A 389 19.37 35.05 3.75
C GLU A 389 20.32 33.87 3.97
N GLN A 390 20.07 32.69 3.36
CA GLN A 390 20.90 31.51 3.63
C GLN A 390 21.62 30.91 2.41
N GLY A 391 21.45 31.46 1.23
CA GLY A 391 22.17 31.00 0.03
C GLY A 391 21.70 29.66 -0.56
N ASP A 392 20.56 29.13 -0.13
CA ASP A 392 20.19 27.75 -0.25
C ASP A 392 18.80 27.59 -0.87
N LYS A 393 18.57 28.32 -1.94
CA LYS A 393 17.30 28.22 -2.67
C LYS A 393 17.24 26.93 -3.46
N GLY A 394 16.11 26.23 -3.34
CA GLY A 394 15.70 25.30 -4.37
C GLY A 394 15.49 26.02 -5.71
N ASN A 395 15.42 25.25 -6.79
CA ASN A 395 15.18 25.78 -8.14
C ASN A 395 13.93 25.15 -8.77
N SER A 396 13.09 24.52 -7.97
CA SER A 396 11.87 23.87 -8.47
C SER A 396 10.88 24.91 -9.00
N THR A 397 10.29 24.63 -10.15
CA THR A 397 9.39 25.55 -10.84
C THR A 397 8.08 24.88 -11.24
N PHE A 398 7.01 25.64 -11.34
CA PHE A 398 5.71 25.22 -11.84
C PHE A 398 4.96 26.40 -12.46
N THR A 399 3.87 26.12 -13.14
CA THR A 399 2.91 27.13 -13.63
C THR A 399 1.65 27.05 -12.75
N ASP A 400 1.33 28.15 -12.07
CA ASP A 400 0.11 28.22 -11.26
C ASP A 400 -1.09 28.64 -12.14
N ASN A 401 -2.03 27.70 -12.30
CA ASN A 401 -3.29 27.89 -13.00
C ASN A 401 -4.49 27.75 -12.04
N SER A 402 -4.28 27.96 -10.76
CA SER A 402 -5.26 27.78 -9.69
C SER A 402 -6.45 28.75 -9.82
N THR A 403 -7.56 28.34 -9.23
CA THR A 403 -8.78 29.14 -9.02
C THR A 403 -9.05 29.25 -7.52
N GLU A 404 -10.10 29.95 -7.12
CA GLU A 404 -10.49 30.04 -5.70
C GLU A 404 -10.86 28.67 -5.10
N THR A 405 -11.34 27.73 -5.92
CA THR A 405 -11.85 26.42 -5.45
C THR A 405 -10.96 25.24 -5.78
N THR A 406 -10.01 25.39 -6.70
CA THR A 406 -9.16 24.31 -7.20
C THR A 406 -7.73 24.83 -7.35
N VAL A 407 -6.79 24.20 -6.67
CA VAL A 407 -5.37 24.42 -6.96
C VAL A 407 -4.98 23.63 -8.22
N LYS A 408 -4.20 24.25 -9.10
CA LYS A 408 -3.69 23.64 -10.34
C LYS A 408 -2.24 24.04 -10.55
N MET A 409 -1.36 23.13 -10.26
CA MET A 409 0.07 23.25 -10.52
C MET A 409 0.39 22.47 -11.78
N ASP A 410 0.85 23.12 -12.82
CA ASP A 410 1.18 22.54 -14.12
C ASP A 410 2.66 22.77 -14.45
N ASN A 411 3.19 21.98 -15.40
CA ASN A 411 4.59 22.06 -15.85
C ASN A 411 5.60 22.01 -14.69
N MET A 412 5.32 21.22 -13.68
CA MET A 412 6.17 21.04 -12.51
C MET A 412 7.53 20.48 -12.90
N LYS A 413 8.59 21.08 -12.37
CA LYS A 413 9.98 20.63 -12.50
C LYS A 413 10.64 20.73 -11.14
N LEU A 414 11.05 19.62 -10.59
CA LEU A 414 11.89 19.57 -9.40
C LEU A 414 13.35 19.70 -9.83
N ASP A 415 14.07 20.61 -9.21
CA ASP A 415 15.50 20.76 -9.47
C ASP A 415 16.30 20.21 -8.28
N THR A 416 17.04 19.13 -8.53
CA THR A 416 17.92 18.47 -7.57
C THR A 416 19.34 19.02 -7.59
N VAL A 417 19.66 19.97 -8.50
CA VAL A 417 21.01 20.50 -8.70
C VAL A 417 21.22 21.75 -7.87
N GLY A 418 22.12 21.71 -6.91
CA GLY A 418 22.65 22.90 -6.24
C GLY A 418 22.11 23.19 -4.86
N THR A 419 21.22 22.39 -4.33
CA THR A 419 20.87 22.47 -2.92
C THR A 419 22.03 21.89 -2.11
N GLY A 420 22.85 22.73 -1.50
CA GLY A 420 23.81 22.31 -0.47
C GLY A 420 23.12 21.80 0.79
N PHE A 421 21.83 21.45 0.69
CA PHE A 421 20.95 21.04 1.76
C PHE A 421 20.55 19.59 1.71
N ASP A 422 20.28 19.11 2.91
CA ASP A 422 19.74 17.80 3.23
C ASP A 422 18.22 17.69 2.98
N TYR A 423 17.55 18.56 2.21
CA TYR A 423 16.15 18.32 1.86
C TYR A 423 15.96 18.00 0.39
N ALA A 424 14.99 17.13 0.16
CA ALA A 424 14.48 16.89 -1.18
C ALA A 424 13.80 18.18 -1.72
N PRO A 425 14.01 18.54 -2.99
CA PRO A 425 13.26 19.61 -3.63
C PRO A 425 11.77 19.31 -3.62
N TYR A 426 10.94 20.34 -3.57
CA TYR A 426 9.50 20.18 -3.56
C TYR A 426 8.74 21.30 -4.28
N ILE A 427 7.54 20.95 -4.72
CA ILE A 427 6.47 21.86 -5.14
C ILE A 427 5.27 21.52 -4.27
N ARG A 428 4.57 22.53 -3.77
CA ARG A 428 3.53 22.36 -2.76
C ARG A 428 2.25 23.11 -3.11
N ALA A 429 1.11 22.44 -2.97
CA ALA A 429 -0.17 23.10 -2.72
C ALA A 429 -0.44 23.12 -1.22
N GLU A 430 -1.02 24.20 -0.72
CA GLU A 430 -1.44 24.34 0.67
C GLU A 430 -2.91 24.78 0.73
N TYR A 431 -3.66 24.13 1.61
CA TYR A 431 -5.01 24.53 1.98
C TYR A 431 -5.02 25.01 3.43
N ALA A 432 -4.84 26.33 3.60
CA ALA A 432 -4.83 26.96 4.91
C ALA A 432 -6.25 27.09 5.46
N PHE A 433 -6.48 26.67 6.71
CA PHE A 433 -7.81 26.67 7.30
C PHE A 433 -8.28 28.09 7.65
N ASP A 434 -9.55 28.38 7.40
CA ASP A 434 -10.21 29.57 7.92
C ASP A 434 -10.65 29.30 9.38
N GLY A 435 -9.79 29.62 10.34
CA GLY A 435 -9.98 29.33 11.76
C GLY A 435 -9.41 27.98 12.17
N ALA A 436 -9.94 27.39 13.24
CA ALA A 436 -9.52 26.08 13.77
C ALA A 436 -10.62 25.05 13.58
N PRO A 437 -10.64 24.28 12.49
CA PRO A 437 -11.64 23.24 12.30
C PRO A 437 -11.45 22.11 13.33
N ASP A 438 -12.55 21.59 13.85
CA ASP A 438 -12.50 20.42 14.75
C ASP A 438 -12.31 19.12 13.94
N LEU A 439 -11.07 18.85 13.56
CA LEU A 439 -10.71 17.64 12.80
C LEU A 439 -10.93 16.35 13.57
N SER A 440 -11.13 16.39 14.90
CA SER A 440 -11.38 15.19 15.70
C SER A 440 -12.73 14.52 15.39
N LYS A 441 -13.64 15.25 14.74
CA LYS A 441 -14.92 14.72 14.28
C LYS A 441 -14.81 13.95 12.97
N CYS A 442 -13.75 14.20 12.22
CA CYS A 442 -13.52 13.56 10.92
C CYS A 442 -13.06 12.13 11.15
N LYS A 443 -13.88 11.18 10.75
CA LYS A 443 -13.46 9.78 10.61
C LYS A 443 -12.42 9.63 9.50
N MET A 444 -12.64 10.38 8.42
CA MET A 444 -11.72 10.52 7.30
C MET A 444 -11.77 11.94 6.75
N VAL A 445 -10.71 12.34 6.08
CA VAL A 445 -10.69 13.51 5.22
C VAL A 445 -10.78 13.03 3.78
N SER A 446 -11.68 13.61 3.00
CA SER A 446 -11.75 13.34 1.56
C SER A 446 -11.36 14.56 0.76
N TYR A 447 -10.78 14.32 -0.41
CA TYR A 447 -10.52 15.34 -1.42
C TYR A 447 -10.50 14.70 -2.80
N ARG A 448 -10.60 15.53 -3.84
CA ARG A 448 -10.42 15.09 -5.23
C ARG A 448 -9.11 15.59 -5.76
N TYR A 449 -8.42 14.75 -6.51
CA TYR A 449 -7.19 15.16 -7.18
C TYR A 449 -7.02 14.45 -8.53
N LYS A 450 -6.12 15.00 -9.36
CA LYS A 450 -5.61 14.42 -10.59
C LYS A 450 -4.14 14.79 -10.73
N GLY A 451 -3.32 13.90 -11.27
CA GLY A 451 -1.91 14.13 -11.56
C GLY A 451 -0.97 13.43 -10.60
N ALA A 452 0.12 14.10 -10.26
CA ALA A 452 1.27 13.52 -9.58
C ALA A 452 0.95 12.82 -8.25
N ASN A 453 1.69 11.74 -8.00
CA ASN A 453 1.83 11.18 -6.66
C ASN A 453 2.40 12.24 -5.71
N HIS A 454 1.89 12.29 -4.49
CA HIS A 454 2.24 13.35 -3.54
C HIS A 454 2.11 12.90 -2.10
N GLN A 455 2.68 13.67 -1.19
CA GLN A 455 2.45 13.51 0.24
C GLN A 455 1.30 14.42 0.67
N PHE A 456 0.25 13.84 1.24
CA PHE A 456 -0.81 14.57 1.93
C PHE A 456 -0.39 14.76 3.40
N ILE A 457 -0.15 16.01 3.80
CA ILE A 457 0.50 16.37 5.07
C ILE A 457 -0.50 17.14 5.93
N LEU A 458 -0.56 16.81 7.22
CA LEU A 458 -1.22 17.61 8.23
C LEU A 458 -0.21 18.60 8.79
N TYR A 459 -0.39 19.88 8.46
CA TYR A 459 0.54 20.95 8.83
C TYR A 459 0.04 21.75 10.04
N TYR A 460 0.96 22.11 10.89
CA TYR A 460 0.80 23.05 12.00
C TYR A 460 1.99 24.00 12.03
N ASP A 461 1.76 25.28 12.30
CA ASP A 461 2.87 26.23 12.39
C ASP A 461 3.66 26.04 13.71
N TRP A 462 4.85 26.62 13.74
CA TRP A 462 5.75 26.50 14.88
C TRP A 462 5.13 27.00 16.19
N ASN A 463 4.36 28.11 16.16
CA ASN A 463 3.75 28.68 17.34
C ASN A 463 2.60 27.82 17.84
N ALA A 464 1.74 27.33 16.93
CA ALA A 464 0.67 26.39 17.28
C ALA A 464 1.25 25.11 17.90
N SER A 465 2.39 24.61 17.42
CA SER A 465 3.04 23.46 18.03
C SER A 465 3.56 23.76 19.44
N ILE A 466 4.13 24.94 19.70
CA ILE A 466 4.57 25.34 21.04
C ILE A 466 3.36 25.42 22.00
N ASP A 467 2.25 26.00 21.56
CA ASP A 467 1.05 26.17 22.38
C ASP A 467 0.44 24.82 22.77
N VAL A 468 0.47 23.85 21.88
CA VAL A 468 -0.16 22.54 22.09
C VAL A 468 0.78 21.52 22.73
N PHE A 469 2.06 21.51 22.33
CA PHE A 469 3.04 20.48 22.75
C PHE A 469 4.01 20.99 23.82
N GLY A 470 4.06 22.31 24.03
CA GLY A 470 5.04 22.96 24.90
C GLY A 470 6.44 23.11 24.29
N GLU A 471 6.61 22.69 23.04
CA GLU A 471 7.85 22.84 22.24
C GLU A 471 7.52 22.96 20.76
N GLY A 472 8.39 23.57 19.98
CA GLY A 472 8.22 23.65 18.53
C GLY A 472 8.42 22.30 17.86
N ALA A 473 7.49 21.93 17.01
CA ALA A 473 7.51 20.67 16.26
C ALA A 473 7.53 20.97 14.74
N TRP A 474 8.23 20.13 13.99
CA TRP A 474 8.50 20.31 12.57
C TRP A 474 8.53 19.01 11.74
N ASP A 475 8.32 17.85 12.38
CA ASP A 475 8.18 16.56 11.71
C ASP A 475 6.69 16.28 11.50
N TYR A 476 6.15 16.81 10.40
CA TYR A 476 4.72 16.80 10.12
C TYR A 476 4.24 15.41 9.72
N PRO A 477 3.10 14.94 10.25
CA PRO A 477 2.53 13.68 9.84
C PRO A 477 1.97 13.75 8.42
N PHE A 478 2.16 12.67 7.66
CA PHE A 478 1.75 12.58 6.26
C PHE A 478 1.28 11.18 5.86
N VAL A 479 0.59 11.13 4.72
CA VAL A 479 0.25 9.91 4.00
C VAL A 479 0.68 10.08 2.55
N GLU A 480 1.23 9.02 1.97
CA GLU A 480 1.60 8.97 0.56
C GLU A 480 0.38 8.66 -0.30
N MET A 481 0.20 9.45 -1.33
CA MET A 481 -0.93 9.36 -2.25
C MET A 481 -0.46 8.93 -3.64
N PRO A 482 -1.16 8.01 -4.31
CA PRO A 482 -0.74 7.48 -5.60
C PRO A 482 -0.85 8.51 -6.72
N TYR A 483 -0.27 8.20 -7.87
CA TYR A 483 -0.50 8.89 -9.12
C TYR A 483 -1.92 8.65 -9.62
N ALA A 484 -2.61 9.71 -10.03
CA ALA A 484 -3.97 9.64 -10.54
C ALA A 484 -4.05 10.21 -11.97
N PRO A 485 -4.01 9.37 -13.01
CA PRO A 485 -4.11 9.83 -14.40
C PRO A 485 -5.43 10.53 -14.71
N GLU A 486 -6.48 10.25 -13.96
CA GLU A 486 -7.79 10.90 -14.04
C GLU A 486 -8.28 11.37 -12.67
N TRP A 487 -9.27 12.25 -12.65
CA TRP A 487 -9.86 12.73 -11.41
C TRP A 487 -10.42 11.59 -10.55
N GLU A 488 -9.89 11.45 -9.34
CA GLU A 488 -10.42 10.53 -8.35
C GLU A 488 -10.71 11.20 -7.01
N THR A 489 -11.62 10.63 -6.24
CA THR A 489 -11.90 11.05 -4.87
C THR A 489 -11.26 10.05 -3.93
N VAL A 490 -10.48 10.55 -2.99
CA VAL A 490 -9.83 9.72 -1.96
C VAL A 490 -10.38 10.03 -0.58
N TYR A 491 -10.26 9.04 0.30
CA TYR A 491 -10.68 9.09 1.69
C TYR A 491 -9.52 8.66 2.56
N VAL A 492 -9.00 9.57 3.35
CA VAL A 492 -7.81 9.38 4.17
C VAL A 492 -8.19 9.36 5.64
N ASP A 493 -7.96 8.25 6.31
CA ASP A 493 -7.99 8.21 7.77
C ASP A 493 -6.73 8.91 8.30
N LEU A 494 -6.92 9.96 9.08
CA LEU A 494 -5.79 10.71 9.65
C LEU A 494 -4.94 9.83 10.60
N GLY A 495 -5.49 8.72 11.09
CA GLY A 495 -4.76 7.70 11.85
C GLY A 495 -3.71 6.94 11.03
N TRP A 496 -3.79 6.97 9.68
CA TRP A 496 -2.77 6.35 8.82
C TRP A 496 -1.49 7.18 8.70
N MET A 497 -1.55 8.45 9.11
CA MET A 497 -0.42 9.36 8.98
C MET A 497 0.78 8.90 9.81
N MET A 498 1.95 9.07 9.24
CA MET A 498 3.25 8.78 9.85
C MET A 498 4.12 10.03 9.82
N SER A 499 5.11 10.09 10.68
CA SER A 499 6.16 11.11 10.61
C SER A 499 7.45 10.53 10.01
N ASN A 500 8.33 11.40 9.51
CA ASN A 500 9.65 10.98 9.00
C ASN A 500 10.58 10.42 10.09
N GLY A 501 10.25 10.62 11.35
CA GLY A 501 11.08 10.19 12.49
C GLY A 501 12.26 11.13 12.76
N TRP A 502 12.24 12.34 12.20
CA TRP A 502 13.25 13.37 12.48
C TRP A 502 13.10 13.96 13.87
N GLN A 503 11.89 13.90 14.40
CA GLN A 503 11.53 14.29 15.76
C GLN A 503 10.70 13.17 16.41
N ALA A 504 10.54 13.20 17.73
CA ALA A 504 9.67 12.23 18.41
C ALA A 504 8.24 12.33 17.85
N ALA A 505 7.65 11.19 17.49
CA ALA A 505 6.28 11.14 16.99
C ALA A 505 5.31 11.76 18.01
N LEU A 506 4.51 12.70 17.55
CA LEU A 506 3.50 13.36 18.40
C LEU A 506 2.20 12.55 18.37
N PRO A 507 1.47 12.50 19.49
CA PRO A 507 0.15 11.87 19.50
C PRO A 507 -0.81 12.58 18.54
N LEU A 508 -1.61 11.81 17.80
CA LEU A 508 -2.51 12.35 16.78
C LEU A 508 -3.50 13.39 17.33
N THR A 509 -4.11 13.15 18.48
CA THR A 509 -5.13 14.06 19.04
C THR A 509 -4.63 15.48 19.27
N PRO A 510 -3.47 15.72 19.92
CA PRO A 510 -2.89 17.05 19.98
C PRO A 510 -2.54 17.64 18.60
N VAL A 511 -2.02 16.81 17.68
CA VAL A 511 -1.69 17.24 16.31
C VAL A 511 -2.92 17.77 15.60
N LEU A 512 -4.06 17.07 15.69
CA LEU A 512 -5.32 17.51 15.09
C LEU A 512 -5.79 18.88 15.60
N SER A 513 -5.55 19.18 16.88
CA SER A 513 -5.93 20.47 17.47
C SER A 513 -4.96 21.60 17.13
N ALA A 514 -3.72 21.29 16.77
CA ALA A 514 -2.71 22.27 16.35
C ALA A 514 -2.74 22.55 14.86
N ALA A 515 -3.42 21.72 14.07
CA ALA A 515 -3.39 21.79 12.62
C ALA A 515 -3.91 23.14 12.09
N THR A 516 -3.18 23.73 11.18
CA THR A 516 -3.49 25.02 10.53
C THR A 516 -3.72 24.89 9.04
N ALA A 517 -3.26 23.80 8.43
CA ALA A 517 -3.43 23.55 6.99
C ALA A 517 -3.31 22.06 6.64
N PHE A 518 -3.79 21.74 5.44
CA PHE A 518 -3.33 20.57 4.71
C PHE A 518 -2.33 20.99 3.63
N ARG A 519 -1.27 20.19 3.45
CA ARG A 519 -0.28 20.38 2.40
C ARG A 519 -0.23 19.17 1.49
N PHE A 520 0.05 19.42 0.23
CA PHE A 520 0.16 18.43 -0.83
C PHE A 520 1.53 18.62 -1.49
N ASN A 521 2.53 17.87 -1.01
CA ASN A 521 3.89 18.02 -1.46
C ASN A 521 4.20 17.02 -2.58
N VAL A 522 4.60 17.56 -3.73
CA VAL A 522 5.27 16.79 -4.79
C VAL A 522 6.77 16.87 -4.51
N THR A 523 7.40 15.73 -4.32
CA THR A 523 8.83 15.58 -4.06
C THR A 523 9.50 14.78 -5.17
N ASN A 524 10.76 14.39 -5.01
CA ASN A 524 11.49 13.57 -5.99
C ASN A 524 10.66 12.37 -6.49
N ASP A 525 10.86 11.99 -7.77
CA ASP A 525 10.26 10.83 -8.39
C ASP A 525 8.72 10.89 -8.52
N PHE A 526 8.21 11.99 -9.04
CA PHE A 526 6.79 12.13 -9.40
C PHE A 526 6.52 11.63 -10.84
N PHE A 527 5.29 11.17 -11.08
CA PHE A 527 4.89 10.49 -12.33
C PHE A 527 4.07 11.35 -13.31
N ASP A 528 3.74 12.59 -12.95
CA ASP A 528 3.07 13.55 -13.80
C ASP A 528 3.63 14.94 -13.55
N THR A 529 3.64 15.79 -14.55
CA THR A 529 4.11 17.18 -14.44
C THR A 529 3.01 18.14 -13.95
N SER A 530 1.88 17.61 -13.51
CA SER A 530 0.77 18.39 -12.95
C SER A 530 0.26 17.76 -11.64
N LEU A 531 -0.29 18.60 -10.77
CA LEU A 531 -1.12 18.19 -9.64
C LEU A 531 -2.26 19.18 -9.47
N TRP A 532 -3.49 18.69 -9.56
CA TRP A 532 -4.72 19.44 -9.35
C TRP A 532 -5.46 18.86 -8.16
N VAL A 533 -5.90 19.72 -7.22
CA VAL A 533 -6.60 19.30 -6.00
C VAL A 533 -7.80 20.20 -5.73
N GLU A 534 -8.91 19.60 -5.28
CA GLU A 534 -10.14 20.31 -4.94
C GLU A 534 -11.00 19.56 -3.91
N ASN A 535 -12.07 20.21 -3.42
CA ASN A 535 -13.17 19.59 -2.64
C ASN A 535 -12.73 18.88 -1.36
N ILE A 536 -12.05 19.58 -0.47
CA ILE A 536 -11.64 19.01 0.83
C ILE A 536 -12.83 18.95 1.78
N LYS A 537 -13.12 17.77 2.32
CA LYS A 537 -14.24 17.51 3.23
C LYS A 537 -13.87 16.70 4.45
N CYS A 538 -14.50 16.98 5.54
CA CYS A 538 -14.55 16.16 6.74
C CYS A 538 -15.65 15.10 6.60
N ILE A 539 -15.31 13.83 6.63
CA ILE A 539 -16.25 12.71 6.58
C ILE A 539 -16.49 12.23 8.03
N GLU A 540 -17.63 12.54 8.58
CA GLU A 540 -17.98 12.22 9.98
C GLU A 540 -18.56 10.81 10.15
N SER A 541 -19.09 10.21 9.07
CA SER A 541 -19.67 8.86 9.10
C SER A 541 -19.06 7.99 8.01
N VAL A 542 -18.59 6.82 8.42
CA VAL A 542 -18.10 5.76 7.54
C VAL A 542 -18.73 4.45 8.00
N GLU A 543 -19.44 3.77 7.12
CA GLU A 543 -20.06 2.48 7.39
C GLU A 543 -19.29 1.37 6.69
N GLY A 544 -19.26 0.18 7.26
CA GLY A 544 -18.53 -0.97 6.71
C GLY A 544 -17.00 -0.91 6.92
N TYR A 545 -16.48 0.17 7.47
CA TYR A 545 -15.07 0.30 7.82
C TYR A 545 -14.83 -0.08 9.28
N THR A 546 -14.01 -1.09 9.48
CA THR A 546 -13.51 -1.46 10.81
C THR A 546 -11.99 -1.34 10.76
N PRO A 547 -11.40 -0.37 11.46
CA PRO A 547 -9.95 -0.26 11.56
C PRO A 547 -9.34 -1.59 11.99
N VAL A 548 -8.28 -2.00 11.32
CA VAL A 548 -7.48 -3.16 11.75
C VAL A 548 -6.87 -2.80 13.09
N LYS A 549 -7.35 -3.41 14.17
CA LYS A 549 -6.64 -3.28 15.43
C LYS A 549 -5.32 -4.00 15.26
N ILE A 550 -4.23 -3.25 15.17
CA ILE A 550 -2.92 -3.81 15.41
C ILE A 550 -3.03 -4.53 16.74
N PRO A 551 -2.64 -5.82 16.84
CA PRO A 551 -2.43 -6.40 18.14
C PRO A 551 -1.34 -5.53 18.77
N THR A 552 -1.78 -4.50 19.48
CA THR A 552 -0.85 -3.75 20.29
C THR A 552 -0.26 -4.80 21.20
N ASN A 553 1.06 -4.94 21.19
CA ASN A 553 1.79 -5.53 22.29
C ASN A 553 1.51 -4.74 23.60
N THR A 554 0.44 -3.97 23.65
CA THR A 554 -0.07 -3.24 24.79
C THR A 554 -0.64 -4.16 25.87
N ASP A 555 -0.91 -5.42 25.59
CA ASP A 555 -1.05 -6.41 26.65
C ASP A 555 0.30 -6.84 27.25
N ALA A 556 1.43 -6.48 26.61
CA ALA A 556 2.75 -6.77 27.14
C ALA A 556 3.52 -5.53 27.60
N VAL A 557 3.20 -4.31 27.17
CA VAL A 557 3.85 -3.08 27.65
C VAL A 557 2.91 -1.86 27.52
N GLN A 558 1.83 -1.80 28.28
CA GLN A 558 1.70 -0.63 29.10
C GLN A 558 2.71 -0.75 30.25
N THR A 559 3.95 -0.93 29.98
CA THR A 559 4.91 -0.20 30.76
C THR A 559 4.55 1.23 30.45
N GLN A 560 3.82 1.86 31.40
CA GLN A 560 3.94 3.26 31.61
C GLN A 560 5.36 3.59 31.17
N ILE A 561 5.51 4.42 30.11
CA ILE A 561 6.67 5.29 30.06
C ILE A 561 6.49 6.06 31.35
N ALA A 562 6.98 5.47 32.44
CA ALA A 562 7.28 6.20 33.64
C ALA A 562 8.13 7.29 33.06
N LYS A 563 7.63 8.53 33.04
CA LYS A 563 8.42 9.70 32.66
C LYS A 563 9.73 9.49 33.36
N ALA A 564 10.72 9.01 32.60
CA ALA A 564 12.01 8.76 33.18
C ALA A 564 12.43 10.15 33.59
N ASN A 565 12.39 10.43 34.89
CA ASN A 565 12.62 11.76 35.46
C ASN A 565 14.13 12.04 35.37
N TYR A 566 14.63 12.07 34.11
CA TYR A 566 15.97 12.53 33.85
C TYR A 566 16.01 14.03 34.17
N ARG A 567 16.92 14.40 35.07
CA ARG A 567 17.25 15.81 35.27
C ARG A 567 18.43 16.15 34.38
N ILE A 568 18.21 16.97 33.37
CA ILE A 568 19.22 17.42 32.45
C ILE A 568 19.57 18.86 32.78
N ASN A 569 20.85 19.11 33.06
CA ASN A 569 21.40 20.43 33.33
C ASN A 569 22.50 20.75 32.33
N THR A 570 22.50 21.98 31.83
CA THR A 570 23.55 22.51 30.95
C THR A 570 24.31 23.63 31.66
N ASN A 571 25.65 23.65 31.53
CA ASN A 571 26.49 24.73 32.04
C ASN A 571 27.63 24.95 31.04
N GLY A 572 27.58 26.08 30.34
CA GLY A 572 28.41 26.29 29.15
C GLY A 572 28.21 25.12 28.18
N LEU A 573 29.28 24.57 27.64
CA LEU A 573 29.20 23.42 26.72
C LEU A 573 28.95 22.08 27.40
N ASN A 574 28.85 22.01 28.73
CA ASN A 574 28.68 20.75 29.44
C ASN A 574 27.20 20.41 29.64
N ILE A 575 26.87 19.15 29.41
CA ILE A 575 25.56 18.55 29.60
C ILE A 575 25.70 17.46 30.68
N VAL A 576 24.90 17.55 31.73
CA VAL A 576 24.86 16.54 32.79
C VAL A 576 23.42 16.01 32.89
N ALA A 577 23.22 14.73 32.62
CA ALA A 577 21.94 14.08 32.82
C ALA A 577 22.04 13.08 33.99
N THR A 578 21.05 13.12 34.90
CA THR A 578 20.96 12.28 36.10
C THR A 578 19.65 11.53 36.15
N GLY A 579 19.58 10.46 36.95
CA GLY A 579 18.42 9.58 37.02
C GLY A 579 18.46 8.43 36.01
N ILE A 580 19.61 8.19 35.41
CA ILE A 580 19.81 7.19 34.34
C ILE A 580 20.06 5.81 34.96
N LYS A 581 19.45 4.78 34.39
CA LYS A 581 19.74 3.39 34.79
C LYS A 581 21.09 2.94 34.23
N ASN A 582 21.90 2.30 35.04
CA ASN A 582 23.16 1.72 34.58
C ASN A 582 22.90 0.76 33.40
N GLY A 583 23.74 0.81 32.37
CA GLY A 583 23.60 0.03 31.16
C GLY A 583 22.73 0.71 30.07
N THR A 584 22.12 1.89 30.35
CA THR A 584 21.31 2.62 29.36
C THR A 584 22.22 3.24 28.30
N HIS A 585 21.92 2.99 27.03
CA HIS A 585 22.61 3.63 25.91
C HIS A 585 22.18 5.10 25.78
N TYR A 586 23.11 5.99 25.42
CA TYR A 586 22.83 7.39 25.17
C TYR A 586 23.56 7.90 23.93
N SER A 587 23.01 8.94 23.29
CA SER A 587 23.67 9.66 22.20
C SER A 587 23.32 11.15 22.23
N LEU A 588 24.30 11.99 21.90
CA LEU A 588 24.13 13.40 21.62
C LEU A 588 24.16 13.59 20.11
N LEU A 589 23.12 14.17 19.57
CA LEU A 589 22.97 14.42 18.13
C LEU A 589 22.92 15.93 17.88
N ASN A 590 23.33 16.35 16.69
CA ASN A 590 23.02 17.68 16.20
C ASN A 590 21.54 17.74 15.73
N ILE A 591 21.09 18.92 15.33
CA ILE A 591 19.71 19.12 14.82
C ILE A 591 19.44 18.38 13.50
N LEU A 592 20.47 17.90 12.81
CA LEU A 592 20.38 17.10 11.60
C LEU A 592 20.31 15.58 11.90
N GLY A 593 20.21 15.18 13.18
CA GLY A 593 20.17 13.77 13.59
C GLY A 593 21.52 13.06 13.56
N GLN A 594 22.62 13.72 13.22
CA GLN A 594 23.96 13.11 13.20
C GLN A 594 24.48 12.92 14.63
N THR A 595 24.93 11.73 14.95
CA THR A 595 25.49 11.39 16.26
C THR A 595 26.85 12.04 16.47
N LEU A 596 26.94 12.97 17.41
CA LEU A 596 28.18 13.65 17.80
C LEU A 596 28.93 12.89 18.91
N ARG A 597 28.18 12.28 19.82
CA ARG A 597 28.69 11.47 20.92
C ARG A 597 27.73 10.34 21.23
N SER A 598 28.22 9.18 21.57
CA SER A 598 27.40 8.07 22.07
C SER A 598 28.16 7.25 23.12
N GLY A 599 27.42 6.51 23.92
CA GLY A 599 27.99 5.62 24.94
C GLY A 599 26.92 4.90 25.74
N THR A 600 27.37 4.13 26.71
CA THR A 600 26.51 3.43 27.66
C THR A 600 26.79 3.98 29.07
N ALA A 601 25.73 4.31 29.80
CA ALA A 601 25.86 4.84 31.15
C ALA A 601 26.42 3.78 32.13
N ASN A 602 27.51 4.10 32.79
CA ASN A 602 28.14 3.24 33.79
C ASN A 602 27.76 3.64 35.22
N ALA A 603 26.91 4.66 35.37
CA ALA A 603 26.43 5.18 36.65
C ALA A 603 25.04 5.80 36.46
N SER A 604 24.42 6.27 37.54
CA SER A 604 23.14 6.97 37.50
C SER A 604 23.17 8.36 36.86
N SER A 605 24.31 8.76 36.28
CA SER A 605 24.50 10.02 35.58
C SER A 605 25.48 9.88 34.41
N ILE A 606 25.27 10.73 33.39
CA ILE A 606 26.21 10.91 32.27
C ILE A 606 26.65 12.36 32.21
N LYS A 607 27.87 12.57 31.73
CA LYS A 607 28.43 13.91 31.45
C LYS A 607 28.92 13.94 30.01
N LEU A 608 28.46 14.91 29.26
CA LEU A 608 28.80 15.13 27.86
C LEU A 608 29.22 16.56 27.66
N SER A 609 29.95 16.83 26.56
CA SER A 609 30.23 18.17 26.12
C SER A 609 29.78 18.35 24.68
N ALA A 610 29.00 19.38 24.42
CA ALA A 610 28.67 19.84 23.08
C ALA A 610 29.91 20.44 22.41
N PRO A 611 30.07 20.34 21.08
CA PRO A 611 31.23 20.92 20.38
C PRO A 611 31.23 22.45 20.38
N GLN A 612 30.08 23.10 20.41
CA GLN A 612 29.88 24.54 20.42
C GLN A 612 28.52 24.93 21.02
N ALA A 613 28.26 26.21 21.19
CA ALA A 613 26.92 26.69 21.51
C ALA A 613 25.95 26.38 20.36
N GLY A 614 24.71 25.99 20.68
CA GLY A 614 23.74 25.58 19.67
C GLY A 614 22.64 24.68 20.22
N ARG A 615 21.79 24.14 19.34
CA ARG A 615 20.74 23.21 19.68
C ARG A 615 21.19 21.77 19.39
N TYR A 616 20.84 20.87 20.28
CA TYR A 616 21.21 19.46 20.24
C TYR A 616 20.06 18.58 20.71
N ILE A 617 20.13 17.32 20.39
CA ILE A 617 19.21 16.28 20.85
C ILE A 617 20.01 15.30 21.73
N LEU A 618 19.63 15.14 22.98
CA LEU A 618 20.16 14.08 23.86
C LEU A 618 19.19 12.91 23.90
N ARG A 619 19.60 11.77 23.37
CA ARG A 619 18.85 10.52 23.47
C ARG A 619 19.38 9.71 24.64
N ILE A 620 18.48 9.20 25.51
CA ILE A 620 18.80 8.33 26.66
C ILE A 620 17.84 7.15 26.63
N GLY A 621 18.33 5.98 26.22
CA GLY A 621 17.46 4.84 25.92
C GLY A 621 16.45 5.22 24.82
N ASN A 622 15.16 5.09 25.12
CA ASN A 622 14.06 5.46 24.21
C ASN A 622 13.56 6.90 24.44
N SER A 623 14.15 7.66 25.34
CA SER A 623 13.73 9.04 25.65
C SER A 623 14.60 10.03 24.90
N VAL A 624 13.98 11.05 24.32
CA VAL A 624 14.61 12.11 23.52
C VAL A 624 14.42 13.46 24.23
N HIS A 625 15.49 14.21 24.37
CA HIS A 625 15.51 15.47 25.09
C HIS A 625 16.18 16.57 24.24
N PRO A 626 15.44 17.56 23.75
CA PRO A 626 16.05 18.72 23.10
C PRO A 626 16.84 19.54 24.14
N ILE A 627 18.03 20.01 23.75
CA ILE A 627 18.94 20.77 24.61
C ILE A 627 19.40 22.02 23.89
N SER A 628 19.33 23.14 24.58
CA SER A 628 19.95 24.40 24.11
C SER A 628 21.20 24.70 24.92
N ILE A 629 22.33 24.82 24.25
CA ILE A 629 23.63 25.18 24.82
C ILE A 629 23.89 26.64 24.48
N LYS A 630 24.03 27.47 25.53
CA LYS A 630 24.29 28.90 25.40
C LYS A 630 25.78 29.21 25.44
#